data_528cd31ea64f39635a7050b4857ce619
#
_entry.id   528cd31ea64f39635a7050b4857ce619
#
_cell.length_a   1.000
_cell.length_b   1.000
_cell.length_c   1.000
_cell.angle_alpha   90.00
_cell.angle_beta   90.00
_cell.angle_gamma   90.00
#
_symmetry.space_group_name_H-M   'P 1'
#
loop_
_entity.id
_entity.type
_entity.pdbx_description
1 polymer ?
#
loop_
_entity_poly.entity_id
_entity_poly.type
_entity_poly.pdbx_seq_one_letter_code
_entity_poly.pdbx_strand_id
1 'polypeptide(L)'
;MKYLIVGLGNKGDEYKETRHNIGFKVAEHIAEAIEAPFKTSNFGWMAEGKYKGRKVFILKPDTYMNLSGNAVRYWMQKENIPLENLLVITDDLALPFGTLRMKMKGSHGGHNGLRNIEEVMNTGQYTRLRFGISAEFKEGQQVDYVLGTWSDEEKKKLPERIKKFSQAALSFVFAGVQNTMSGFNGK
;
A
#
# COMPACT_ATOMS: atom_id res chain seq x y z
N MET A 1 4.98 -4.55 -20.24
CA MET A 1 3.91 -4.54 -19.23
C MET A 1 4.15 -3.43 -18.21
N LYS A 2 3.06 -2.79 -17.80
CA LYS A 2 3.10 -1.70 -16.81
C LYS A 2 2.34 -2.11 -15.56
N TYR A 3 2.87 -1.76 -14.41
CA TYR A 3 2.27 -2.04 -13.10
C TYR A 3 2.17 -0.75 -12.31
N LEU A 4 1.12 -0.62 -11.49
CA LEU A 4 0.97 0.48 -10.55
C LEU A 4 0.92 -0.10 -9.13
N ILE A 5 1.86 0.34 -8.31
CA ILE A 5 1.89 0.03 -6.88
C ILE A 5 1.55 1.30 -6.14
N VAL A 6 0.53 1.26 -5.30
CA VAL A 6 0.05 2.43 -4.54
C VAL A 6 0.23 2.14 -3.06
N GLY A 7 1.03 2.96 -2.39
CA GLY A 7 1.10 2.94 -0.93
C GLY A 7 0.17 3.99 -0.36
N LEU A 8 -0.80 3.58 0.46
CA LEU A 8 -1.77 4.49 1.04
C LEU A 8 -1.24 5.20 2.29
N GLY A 9 -1.60 6.46 2.44
CA GLY A 9 -1.26 7.28 3.58
C GLY A 9 -1.87 8.66 3.47
N ASN A 10 -1.72 9.46 4.51
CA ASN A 10 -2.10 10.87 4.53
C ASN A 10 -0.88 11.74 4.29
N LYS A 11 -1.05 12.83 3.55
CA LYS A 11 0.03 13.81 3.36
C LYS A 11 0.24 14.63 4.63
N GLY A 12 1.46 15.09 4.81
CA GLY A 12 1.84 15.95 5.92
C GLY A 12 2.79 15.26 6.89
N ASP A 13 3.74 16.04 7.43
CA ASP A 13 4.76 15.50 8.34
C ASP A 13 4.16 14.92 9.62
N GLU A 14 3.02 15.43 10.07
CA GLU A 14 2.32 14.95 11.25
C GLU A 14 1.82 13.50 11.12
N TYR A 15 1.67 12.99 9.89
CA TYR A 15 1.20 11.62 9.64
C TYR A 15 2.31 10.65 9.29
N LYS A 16 3.53 11.15 9.07
CA LYS A 16 4.64 10.37 8.50
C LYS A 16 4.95 9.09 9.27
N GLU A 17 4.90 9.13 10.60
CA GLU A 17 5.25 7.99 11.45
C GLU A 17 4.02 7.29 12.03
N THR A 18 2.84 7.50 11.47
CA THR A 18 1.62 6.86 11.96
C THR A 18 1.43 5.47 11.37
N ARG A 19 0.64 4.64 12.07
CA ARG A 19 0.28 3.30 11.58
C ARG A 19 -0.43 3.37 10.23
N HIS A 20 -1.28 4.37 10.06
CA HIS A 20 -2.07 4.55 8.82
C HIS A 20 -1.20 4.86 7.60
N ASN A 21 0.03 5.32 7.80
CA ASN A 21 0.97 5.66 6.73
C ASN A 21 1.97 4.54 6.43
N ILE A 22 1.75 3.34 6.93
CA ILE A 22 2.69 2.23 6.65
C ILE A 22 2.81 1.96 5.14
N GLY A 23 1.73 2.19 4.39
CA GLY A 23 1.78 2.06 2.93
C GLY A 23 2.80 2.98 2.28
N PHE A 24 2.96 4.21 2.78
CA PHE A 24 3.99 5.13 2.29
C PHE A 24 5.39 4.60 2.55
N LYS A 25 5.64 4.04 3.73
CA LYS A 25 6.96 3.49 4.06
C LYS A 25 7.33 2.30 3.20
N VAL A 26 6.36 1.42 2.93
CA VAL A 26 6.60 0.29 2.05
C VAL A 26 6.87 0.77 0.62
N ALA A 27 6.07 1.73 0.12
CA ALA A 27 6.27 2.30 -1.21
C ALA A 27 7.67 2.94 -1.35
N GLU A 28 8.12 3.67 -0.33
CA GLU A 28 9.46 4.26 -0.31
C GLU A 28 10.54 3.19 -0.38
N HIS A 29 10.38 2.09 0.34
CA HIS A 29 11.34 0.99 0.32
C HIS A 29 11.38 0.29 -1.06
N ILE A 30 10.21 0.10 -1.68
CA ILE A 30 10.13 -0.50 -3.02
C ILE A 30 10.88 0.39 -4.03
N ALA A 31 10.63 1.70 -3.99
CA ALA A 31 11.27 2.65 -4.90
C ALA A 31 12.79 2.65 -4.72
N GLU A 32 13.26 2.62 -3.48
CA GLU A 32 14.69 2.53 -3.19
C GLU A 32 15.30 1.23 -3.74
N ALA A 33 14.59 0.11 -3.58
CA ALA A 33 15.06 -1.19 -4.04
C ALA A 33 15.24 -1.26 -5.57
N ILE A 34 14.44 -0.51 -6.33
CA ILE A 34 14.57 -0.46 -7.80
C ILE A 34 15.22 0.83 -8.28
N GLU A 35 15.80 1.60 -7.37
CA GLU A 35 16.53 2.84 -7.65
C GLU A 35 15.70 3.87 -8.41
N ALA A 36 14.42 3.98 -8.06
CA ALA A 36 13.48 4.92 -8.65
C ALA A 36 13.22 6.08 -7.68
N PRO A 37 13.67 7.30 -7.99
CA PRO A 37 13.42 8.44 -7.11
C PRO A 37 11.98 8.94 -7.23
N PHE A 38 11.39 9.35 -6.11
CA PHE A 38 10.08 10.00 -6.13
C PHE A 38 10.18 11.43 -6.64
N LYS A 39 9.20 11.81 -7.44
CA LYS A 39 9.04 13.18 -7.95
C LYS A 39 7.61 13.63 -7.71
N THR A 40 7.41 14.92 -7.48
CA THR A 40 6.08 15.51 -7.38
C THR A 40 5.36 15.33 -8.72
N SER A 41 4.12 14.89 -8.66
CA SER A 41 3.31 14.71 -9.85
C SER A 41 1.82 14.90 -9.52
N ASN A 42 0.95 14.63 -10.49
CA ASN A 42 -0.49 14.77 -10.25
C ASN A 42 -0.96 13.76 -9.18
N PHE A 43 -1.69 14.26 -8.19
CA PHE A 43 -2.27 13.49 -7.10
C PHE A 43 -1.27 12.82 -6.16
N GLY A 44 0.03 13.16 -6.24
CA GLY A 44 0.97 12.60 -5.29
C GLY A 44 2.43 12.64 -5.74
N TRP A 45 3.21 11.78 -5.10
CA TRP A 45 4.61 11.56 -5.45
C TRP A 45 4.70 10.27 -6.22
N MET A 46 5.35 10.31 -7.36
CA MET A 46 5.46 9.17 -8.27
C MET A 46 6.93 8.80 -8.47
N ALA A 47 7.24 7.53 -8.31
CA ALA A 47 8.52 6.96 -8.71
C ALA A 47 8.28 6.04 -9.90
N GLU A 48 9.10 6.15 -10.91
CA GLU A 48 8.99 5.36 -12.13
C GLU A 48 10.31 4.62 -12.37
N GLY A 49 10.23 3.31 -12.53
CA GLY A 49 11.41 2.49 -12.73
C GLY A 49 11.08 1.19 -13.44
N LYS A 50 12.07 0.31 -13.49
CA LYS A 50 11.92 -1.02 -14.09
C LYS A 50 12.34 -2.09 -13.11
N TYR A 51 11.62 -3.20 -13.13
CA TYR A 51 11.97 -4.37 -12.36
C TYR A 51 11.86 -5.60 -13.26
N LYS A 52 12.99 -6.24 -13.51
CA LYS A 52 13.09 -7.45 -14.34
C LYS A 52 12.33 -7.29 -15.68
N GLY A 53 12.55 -6.16 -16.34
CA GLY A 53 11.98 -5.86 -17.65
C GLY A 53 10.57 -5.30 -17.64
N ARG A 54 9.96 -5.13 -16.48
CA ARG A 54 8.60 -4.59 -16.35
C ARG A 54 8.66 -3.15 -15.86
N LYS A 55 7.82 -2.29 -16.41
CA LYS A 55 7.74 -0.90 -15.98
C LYS A 55 6.88 -0.81 -14.74
N VAL A 56 7.40 -0.18 -13.68
CA VAL A 56 6.73 -0.08 -12.40
C VAL A 56 6.57 1.39 -12.02
N PHE A 57 5.32 1.78 -11.79
CA PHE A 57 4.95 3.07 -11.24
C PHE A 57 4.63 2.88 -9.76
N ILE A 58 5.25 3.67 -8.89
CA ILE A 58 5.04 3.60 -7.45
C ILE A 58 4.49 4.94 -7.01
N LEU A 59 3.27 4.95 -6.51
CA LEU A 59 2.53 6.16 -6.16
C LEU A 59 2.32 6.25 -4.65
N LYS A 60 2.66 7.41 -4.08
CA LYS A 60 2.20 7.83 -2.77
C LYS A 60 1.20 8.96 -2.99
N PRO A 61 -0.12 8.72 -2.87
CA PRO A 61 -1.10 9.78 -3.07
C PRO A 61 -0.89 10.93 -2.08
N ASP A 62 -0.99 12.18 -2.54
CA ASP A 62 -0.93 13.35 -1.68
C ASP A 62 -2.31 13.86 -1.28
N THR A 63 -3.32 13.05 -1.51
CA THR A 63 -4.67 13.26 -1.03
C THR A 63 -4.75 12.86 0.44
N TYR A 64 -5.86 13.22 1.10
CA TYR A 64 -6.16 12.55 2.35
C TYR A 64 -6.64 11.13 2.05
N MET A 65 -6.54 10.25 3.05
CA MET A 65 -6.84 8.82 2.87
C MET A 65 -8.18 8.56 2.19
N ASN A 66 -9.21 9.32 2.56
CA ASN A 66 -10.57 9.13 2.04
C ASN A 66 -10.75 9.63 0.58
N LEU A 67 -9.70 10.13 -0.06
CA LEU A 67 -9.71 10.56 -1.46
C LEU A 67 -8.69 9.81 -2.32
N SER A 68 -8.19 8.69 -1.83
CA SER A 68 -7.13 7.91 -2.51
C SER A 68 -7.56 7.41 -3.90
N GLY A 69 -8.84 7.16 -4.11
CA GLY A 69 -9.35 6.62 -5.37
C GLY A 69 -9.13 7.53 -6.57
N ASN A 70 -9.15 8.85 -6.37
CA ASN A 70 -8.92 9.80 -7.46
C ASN A 70 -7.52 9.67 -8.04
N ALA A 71 -6.52 9.50 -7.18
CA ALA A 71 -5.13 9.31 -7.59
C ALA A 71 -4.97 7.99 -8.36
N VAL A 72 -5.54 6.91 -7.84
CA VAL A 72 -5.45 5.60 -8.47
C VAL A 72 -6.07 5.61 -9.86
N ARG A 73 -7.31 6.12 -9.97
CA ARG A 73 -7.99 6.17 -11.27
C ARG A 73 -7.22 6.99 -12.29
N TYR A 74 -6.75 8.17 -11.87
CA TYR A 74 -6.01 9.05 -12.79
C TYR A 74 -4.80 8.33 -13.42
N TRP A 75 -3.97 7.70 -12.58
CA TRP A 75 -2.74 7.07 -13.07
C TRP A 75 -2.99 5.80 -13.87
N MET A 76 -4.00 5.02 -13.50
CA MET A 76 -4.37 3.85 -14.27
C MET A 76 -4.85 4.22 -15.69
N GLN A 77 -5.65 5.29 -15.80
CA GLN A 77 -6.13 5.77 -17.09
C GLN A 77 -5.01 6.38 -17.92
N LYS A 78 -4.21 7.23 -17.31
CA LYS A 78 -3.13 7.93 -18.03
C LYS A 78 -2.10 6.95 -18.59
N GLU A 79 -1.72 5.94 -17.83
CA GLU A 79 -0.68 4.99 -18.25
C GLU A 79 -1.24 3.70 -18.84
N ASN A 80 -2.55 3.60 -19.00
CA ASN A 80 -3.21 2.40 -19.53
C ASN A 80 -2.83 1.14 -18.78
N ILE A 81 -2.90 1.19 -17.44
CA ILE A 81 -2.56 0.05 -16.60
C ILE A 81 -3.82 -0.78 -16.37
N PRO A 82 -3.80 -2.09 -16.69
CA PRO A 82 -4.97 -2.93 -16.45
C PRO A 82 -5.17 -3.18 -14.96
N LEU A 83 -6.41 -3.46 -14.58
CA LEU A 83 -6.77 -3.65 -13.18
C LEU A 83 -5.98 -4.77 -12.50
N GLU A 84 -5.69 -5.85 -13.21
CA GLU A 84 -4.90 -6.97 -12.68
C GLU A 84 -3.45 -6.60 -12.37
N ASN A 85 -2.97 -5.46 -12.87
CA ASN A 85 -1.61 -4.96 -12.60
C ASN A 85 -1.57 -3.86 -11.54
N LEU A 86 -2.68 -3.64 -10.83
CA LEU A 86 -2.76 -2.73 -9.70
C LEU A 86 -2.50 -3.47 -8.39
N LEU A 87 -1.61 -2.93 -7.56
CA LEU A 87 -1.39 -3.39 -6.19
C LEU A 87 -1.54 -2.21 -5.25
N VAL A 88 -2.41 -2.33 -4.26
CA VAL A 88 -2.62 -1.31 -3.23
C VAL A 88 -2.09 -1.83 -1.89
N ILE A 89 -1.21 -1.06 -1.26
CA ILE A 89 -0.59 -1.42 0.03
C ILE A 89 -1.26 -0.60 1.12
N THR A 90 -1.76 -1.27 2.14
CA THR A 90 -2.57 -0.65 3.18
C THR A 90 -2.34 -1.30 4.54
N ASP A 91 -2.63 -0.54 5.60
CA ASP A 91 -2.72 -1.05 6.95
C ASP A 91 -4.00 -1.87 7.15
N ASP A 92 -3.99 -2.81 8.09
CA ASP A 92 -5.15 -3.66 8.37
C ASP A 92 -5.25 -3.93 9.88
N LEU A 93 -6.34 -3.44 10.49
CA LEU A 93 -6.65 -3.64 11.90
C LEU A 93 -6.98 -5.10 12.25
N ALA A 94 -7.44 -5.87 11.28
CA ALA A 94 -7.88 -7.25 11.50
C ALA A 94 -6.73 -8.25 11.60
N LEU A 95 -5.50 -7.83 11.31
CA LEU A 95 -4.34 -8.71 11.32
C LEU A 95 -3.38 -8.31 12.45
N PRO A 96 -2.75 -9.29 13.11
CA PRO A 96 -1.71 -8.99 14.10
C PRO A 96 -0.58 -8.16 13.48
N PHE A 97 0.15 -7.41 14.32
CA PHE A 97 1.22 -6.55 13.86
C PHE A 97 2.21 -7.29 12.96
N GLY A 98 2.53 -6.69 11.83
CA GLY A 98 3.53 -7.19 10.90
C GLY A 98 3.10 -8.39 10.06
N THR A 99 1.88 -8.89 10.25
CA THR A 99 1.36 -9.98 9.42
C THR A 99 1.17 -9.49 7.98
N LEU A 100 1.67 -10.27 7.03
CA LEU A 100 1.55 -9.99 5.61
C LEU A 100 0.40 -10.82 5.01
N ARG A 101 -0.52 -10.13 4.35
CA ARG A 101 -1.58 -10.82 3.60
C ARG A 101 -1.87 -10.11 2.29
N MET A 102 -1.73 -10.85 1.20
CA MET A 102 -2.11 -10.39 -0.13
C MET A 102 -3.42 -11.05 -0.52
N LYS A 103 -4.36 -10.27 -1.08
CA LYS A 103 -5.63 -10.78 -1.61
C LYS A 103 -5.91 -10.16 -2.97
N MET A 104 -6.49 -10.95 -3.87
CA MET A 104 -6.84 -10.50 -5.22
C MET A 104 -8.10 -9.66 -5.27
N LYS A 105 -8.96 -9.77 -4.25
CA LYS A 105 -10.24 -9.06 -4.17
C LYS A 105 -10.69 -9.01 -2.72
N GLY A 106 -11.69 -8.19 -2.44
CA GLY A 106 -12.28 -8.14 -1.11
C GLY A 106 -13.03 -6.84 -0.89
N SER A 107 -13.67 -6.75 0.28
CA SER A 107 -14.29 -5.51 0.72
C SER A 107 -13.24 -4.59 1.34
N HIS A 108 -13.60 -3.32 1.55
CA HIS A 108 -12.70 -2.34 2.15
C HIS A 108 -12.48 -2.56 3.66
N GLY A 109 -13.33 -3.36 4.31
CA GLY A 109 -13.19 -3.65 5.74
C GLY A 109 -13.26 -2.42 6.65
N GLY A 110 -13.90 -1.34 6.22
CA GLY A 110 -13.96 -0.08 6.96
C GLY A 110 -12.77 0.84 6.74
N HIS A 111 -11.79 0.45 5.94
CA HIS A 111 -10.64 1.30 5.63
C HIS A 111 -11.04 2.38 4.64
N ASN A 112 -10.91 3.65 5.02
CA ASN A 112 -11.38 4.78 4.22
C ASN A 112 -10.73 4.89 2.84
N GLY A 113 -9.44 4.58 2.75
CA GLY A 113 -8.73 4.59 1.47
C GLY A 113 -9.24 3.52 0.51
N LEU A 114 -9.39 2.31 1.00
CA LEU A 114 -9.91 1.21 0.18
C LEU A 114 -11.36 1.46 -0.21
N ARG A 115 -12.17 2.02 0.69
CA ARG A 115 -13.56 2.38 0.41
C ARG A 115 -13.63 3.37 -0.76
N ASN A 116 -12.82 4.41 -0.71
CA ASN A 116 -12.82 5.43 -1.77
C ASN A 116 -12.33 4.85 -3.11
N ILE A 117 -11.29 4.01 -3.09
CA ILE A 117 -10.84 3.34 -4.31
C ILE A 117 -11.96 2.48 -4.89
N GLU A 118 -12.64 1.70 -4.05
CA GLU A 118 -13.76 0.86 -4.48
C GLU A 118 -14.88 1.68 -5.11
N GLU A 119 -15.25 2.81 -4.48
CA GLU A 119 -16.28 3.71 -4.98
C GLU A 119 -15.88 4.34 -6.32
N VAL A 120 -14.67 4.89 -6.41
CA VAL A 120 -14.19 5.59 -7.61
C VAL A 120 -13.96 4.64 -8.77
N MET A 121 -13.39 3.46 -8.51
CA MET A 121 -13.13 2.45 -9.54
C MET A 121 -14.36 1.59 -9.84
N ASN A 122 -15.38 1.68 -9.01
CA ASN A 122 -16.60 0.87 -9.09
C ASN A 122 -16.32 -0.64 -9.06
N THR A 123 -15.32 -1.06 -8.30
CA THR A 123 -14.97 -2.46 -8.12
C THR A 123 -14.07 -2.65 -6.91
N GLY A 124 -14.20 -3.79 -6.24
CA GLY A 124 -13.27 -4.25 -5.20
C GLY A 124 -12.34 -5.34 -5.70
N GLN A 125 -12.35 -5.62 -7.01
CA GLN A 125 -11.57 -6.72 -7.58
C GLN A 125 -10.20 -6.24 -8.07
N TYR A 126 -9.36 -5.83 -7.12
CA TYR A 126 -7.96 -5.49 -7.36
C TYR A 126 -7.13 -6.07 -6.23
N THR A 127 -5.85 -6.32 -6.50
CA THR A 127 -4.96 -6.93 -5.51
C THR A 127 -4.57 -5.90 -4.45
N ARG A 128 -4.63 -6.32 -3.19
CA ARG A 128 -4.18 -5.51 -2.07
C ARG A 128 -3.20 -6.30 -1.22
N LEU A 129 -2.22 -5.58 -0.72
CA LEU A 129 -1.21 -6.09 0.21
C LEU A 129 -1.47 -5.44 1.56
N ARG A 130 -1.90 -6.24 2.53
CA ARG A 130 -2.32 -5.78 3.85
C ARG A 130 -1.20 -5.94 4.87
N PHE A 131 -0.88 -4.85 5.54
CA PHE A 131 0.09 -4.83 6.62
C PHE A 131 -0.67 -4.82 7.95
N GLY A 132 -0.57 -5.90 8.73
CA GLY A 132 -1.24 -5.99 10.01
C GLY A 132 -0.74 -4.97 11.01
N ILE A 133 -1.66 -4.21 11.61
CA ILE A 133 -1.33 -3.23 12.65
C ILE A 133 -1.99 -3.56 13.98
N SER A 134 -2.76 -4.66 14.04
CA SER A 134 -3.59 -5.07 15.16
C SER A 134 -4.66 -4.03 15.52
N ALA A 135 -5.46 -4.31 16.51
CA ALA A 135 -6.57 -3.44 16.91
C ALA A 135 -6.62 -3.28 18.44
N GLU A 136 -5.50 -2.88 19.02
CA GLU A 136 -5.35 -2.72 20.47
C GLU A 136 -5.84 -1.33 20.91
N PHE A 137 -7.15 -1.11 20.80
CA PHE A 137 -7.78 0.15 21.20
C PHE A 137 -9.17 -0.13 21.78
N LYS A 138 -9.68 0.84 22.55
CA LYS A 138 -11.03 0.78 23.09
C LYS A 138 -12.03 1.28 22.06
N GLU A 139 -13.28 0.85 22.19
CA GLU A 139 -14.36 1.31 21.32
C GLU A 139 -14.36 2.84 21.20
N GLY A 140 -14.51 3.34 19.97
CA GLY A 140 -14.50 4.76 19.68
C GLY A 140 -13.12 5.39 19.52
N GLN A 141 -12.02 4.62 19.72
CA GLN A 141 -10.66 5.14 19.63
C GLN A 141 -9.92 4.65 18.39
N GLN A 142 -10.63 4.14 17.40
CA GLN A 142 -10.00 3.61 16.20
C GLN A 142 -9.21 4.68 15.43
N VAL A 143 -9.76 5.87 15.28
CA VAL A 143 -9.07 6.96 14.57
C VAL A 143 -7.77 7.33 15.26
N ASP A 144 -7.79 7.48 16.59
CA ASP A 144 -6.59 7.80 17.36
C ASP A 144 -5.53 6.70 17.24
N TYR A 145 -5.96 5.45 17.18
CA TYR A 145 -5.06 4.31 17.05
C TYR A 145 -4.33 4.30 15.71
N VAL A 146 -5.07 4.41 14.60
CA VAL A 146 -4.46 4.36 13.26
C VAL A 146 -3.60 5.61 12.99
N LEU A 147 -3.94 6.74 13.58
CA LEU A 147 -3.15 7.97 13.50
C LEU A 147 -2.09 8.05 14.59
N GLY A 148 -1.98 7.03 15.44
CA GLY A 148 -0.94 6.94 16.45
C GLY A 148 0.35 6.35 15.88
N THR A 149 1.43 6.51 16.66
CA THR A 149 2.74 5.99 16.28
C THR A 149 2.95 4.56 16.79
N TRP A 150 3.99 3.92 16.29
CA TRP A 150 4.35 2.55 16.66
C TRP A 150 4.89 2.49 18.09
N SER A 151 4.64 1.38 18.77
CA SER A 151 5.29 1.10 20.05
C SER A 151 6.79 0.86 19.83
N ASP A 152 7.58 0.89 20.92
CA ASP A 152 9.01 0.63 20.84
C ASP A 152 9.33 -0.77 20.30
N GLU A 153 8.54 -1.77 20.71
CA GLU A 153 8.69 -3.13 20.19
C GLU A 153 8.39 -3.23 18.70
N GLU A 154 7.32 -2.57 18.26
CA GLU A 154 6.94 -2.51 16.85
C GLU A 154 8.03 -1.83 16.03
N LYS A 155 8.57 -0.70 16.52
CA LYS A 155 9.64 0.04 15.83
C LYS A 155 10.85 -0.83 15.56
N LYS A 156 11.21 -1.73 16.48
CA LYS A 156 12.36 -2.63 16.31
C LYS A 156 12.15 -3.62 15.17
N LYS A 157 10.91 -4.03 14.94
CA LYS A 157 10.55 -5.02 13.91
C LYS A 157 10.23 -4.40 12.57
N LEU A 158 9.90 -3.10 12.52
CA LEU A 158 9.45 -2.44 11.30
C LEU A 158 10.42 -2.58 10.12
N PRO A 159 11.73 -2.34 10.26
CA PRO A 159 12.64 -2.41 9.10
C PRO A 159 12.60 -3.78 8.39
N GLU A 160 12.62 -4.85 9.15
CA GLU A 160 12.54 -6.20 8.60
C GLU A 160 11.19 -6.47 7.96
N ARG A 161 10.09 -6.04 8.61
CA ARG A 161 8.75 -6.23 8.07
C ARG A 161 8.54 -5.41 6.80
N ILE A 162 8.96 -4.15 6.77
CA ILE A 162 8.88 -3.30 5.58
C ILE A 162 9.64 -3.94 4.41
N LYS A 163 10.83 -4.46 4.67
CA LYS A 163 11.61 -5.16 3.64
C LYS A 163 10.85 -6.36 3.08
N LYS A 164 10.21 -7.14 3.95
CA LYS A 164 9.42 -8.31 3.55
C LYS A 164 8.24 -7.91 2.65
N PHE A 165 7.54 -6.84 3.00
CA PHE A 165 6.43 -6.33 2.21
C PHE A 165 6.90 -5.80 0.86
N SER A 166 8.05 -5.13 0.82
CA SER A 166 8.67 -4.69 -0.42
C SER A 166 8.99 -5.88 -1.34
N GLN A 167 9.53 -6.95 -0.78
CA GLN A 167 9.82 -8.17 -1.52
C GLN A 167 8.55 -8.80 -2.09
N ALA A 168 7.45 -8.82 -1.32
CA ALA A 168 6.18 -9.33 -1.77
C ALA A 168 5.60 -8.51 -2.92
N ALA A 169 5.70 -7.17 -2.84
CA ALA A 169 5.23 -6.29 -3.90
C ALA A 169 6.00 -6.52 -5.21
N LEU A 170 7.32 -6.66 -5.12
CA LEU A 170 8.14 -6.94 -6.30
C LEU A 170 7.90 -8.36 -6.85
N SER A 171 7.62 -9.32 -5.98
CA SER A 171 7.21 -10.65 -6.40
C SER A 171 5.90 -10.62 -7.18
N PHE A 172 4.94 -9.80 -6.75
CA PHE A 172 3.69 -9.60 -7.48
C PHE A 172 3.97 -9.14 -8.92
N VAL A 173 4.88 -8.21 -9.11
CA VAL A 173 5.24 -7.69 -10.44
C VAL A 173 5.88 -8.77 -11.32
N PHE A 174 6.77 -9.57 -10.76
CA PHE A 174 7.56 -10.53 -11.54
C PHE A 174 6.93 -11.92 -11.61
N ALA A 175 6.52 -12.47 -10.47
CA ALA A 175 6.07 -13.85 -10.37
C ALA A 175 4.55 -14.01 -10.42
N GLY A 176 3.79 -12.91 -10.32
CA GLY A 176 2.34 -12.92 -10.34
C GLY A 176 1.71 -13.11 -8.98
N VAL A 177 0.41 -12.82 -8.89
CA VAL A 177 -0.32 -12.78 -7.62
C VAL A 177 -0.40 -14.14 -6.94
N GLN A 178 -0.65 -15.23 -7.69
CA GLN A 178 -0.81 -16.56 -7.09
C GLN A 178 0.49 -17.04 -6.44
N ASN A 179 1.60 -16.91 -7.14
CA ASN A 179 2.90 -17.32 -6.62
C ASN A 179 3.29 -16.47 -5.40
N THR A 180 2.98 -15.18 -5.44
CA THR A 180 3.27 -14.29 -4.33
C THR A 180 2.45 -14.66 -3.10
N MET A 181 1.15 -14.92 -3.26
CA MET A 181 0.31 -15.34 -2.15
C MET A 181 0.82 -16.63 -1.52
N SER A 182 1.19 -17.62 -2.35
CA SER A 182 1.71 -18.91 -1.85
C SER A 182 3.01 -18.74 -1.07
N GLY A 183 3.89 -17.85 -1.52
CA GLY A 183 5.20 -17.67 -0.89
C GLY A 183 5.22 -16.74 0.31
N PHE A 184 4.29 -15.78 0.39
CA PHE A 184 4.38 -14.70 1.38
C PHE A 184 3.22 -14.64 2.38
N ASN A 185 2.01 -15.08 2.03
CA ASN A 185 0.87 -14.96 2.95
C ASN A 185 1.13 -15.67 4.28
N GLY A 186 0.83 -14.95 5.37
CA GLY A 186 1.01 -15.46 6.72
C GLY A 186 2.45 -15.41 7.22
N LYS A 187 3.35 -14.88 6.42
CA LYS A 187 4.77 -14.79 6.77
C LYS A 187 5.19 -13.38 7.07
#